data_00d4df3e2ffb4c5863ff46c9504c346f
#
_entry.id   00d4df3e2ffb4c5863ff46c9504c346f
#
_cell.length_a   1.000
_cell.length_b   1.000
_cell.length_c   1.000
_cell.angle_alpha   90.00
_cell.angle_beta   90.00
_cell.angle_gamma   90.00
#
_symmetry.space_group_name_H-M   'P 1'
#
loop_
_entity.id
_entity.type
_entity.pdbx_description
1 polymer ?
#
loop_
_entity_poly.entity_id
_entity_poly.type
_entity_poly.pdbx_seq_one_letter_code
_entity_poly.pdbx_strand_id
1 'polypeptide(L)'
;MHPIPEVAAAVSVVAARRMHPIPEVAAAAARRPPLSRMPTQPRSSDMTDDLTPTAPTAPAGPAPASASPRPAAAPLQPDDVWRTGRPADDRGAVLRGAQDGAGDVGVPLARAVIRKVLTRLFGGPPFDPDADPGDPGLTGPGSVSWIVIGEPAAIAGGLRGLLVQVAHPLAMAGVHDHSAFREDPLGRLQRTSAYVTTTTFGSTREALQVSRRVRAVHPKVRGVAPDGRSYRADDPRLLTWVSIALTSSFLTGHRLWAPQVLSPAEEDAFVAQQSHIGALLDPRVDLKGLLHDETAQAELRAGRVHLPMIADGTLPTSVAALQAVLESFRHDLGINHQGREALAFLRRPPIPLAARAGYRSLLTGALGSLEPPLQQALERRMPSWVSRAAVLQAGTTLSTMRALVGTSPSLRAAEQRATVHR
;
A
#
# COMPACT_ATOMS: atom_id res chain seq x y z
N MET A 1 7.87 41.12 -3.74
CA MET A 1 6.87 40.13 -4.10
C MET A 1 6.21 39.64 -2.83
N HIS A 2 5.03 40.16 -2.50
CA HIS A 2 4.31 39.86 -1.26
C HIS A 2 3.63 38.46 -1.36
N PRO A 3 3.57 37.69 -0.27
CA PRO A 3 2.87 36.38 -0.28
C PRO A 3 1.36 36.62 -0.21
N ILE A 4 0.62 35.85 -0.99
CA ILE A 4 -0.83 35.86 -1.09
C ILE A 4 -1.42 35.10 0.13
N PRO A 5 -2.17 35.75 1.04
CA PRO A 5 -2.78 35.11 2.22
C PRO A 5 -4.04 34.28 1.93
N GLU A 6 -4.57 34.29 0.70
CA GLU A 6 -5.89 33.77 0.39
C GLU A 6 -6.03 32.24 0.28
N VAL A 7 -4.92 31.52 0.14
CA VAL A 7 -4.99 30.05 -0.09
C VAL A 7 -5.30 29.28 1.20
N ALA A 8 -4.91 29.79 2.35
CA ALA A 8 -5.22 29.15 3.64
C ALA A 8 -6.71 29.30 4.03
N ALA A 9 -7.34 30.38 3.59
CA ALA A 9 -8.75 30.65 3.84
C ALA A 9 -9.69 29.76 3.01
N ALA A 10 -9.33 29.43 1.77
CA ALA A 10 -10.17 28.63 0.88
C ALA A 10 -10.33 27.18 1.34
N VAL A 11 -9.32 26.59 1.97
CA VAL A 11 -9.38 25.21 2.50
C VAL A 11 -10.22 25.16 3.79
N SER A 12 -10.19 26.21 4.62
CA SER A 12 -10.98 26.30 5.86
C SER A 12 -12.47 26.56 5.62
N VAL A 13 -12.85 27.30 4.58
CA VAL A 13 -14.25 27.65 4.29
C VAL A 13 -15.05 26.45 3.76
N VAL A 14 -14.42 25.53 3.02
CA VAL A 14 -15.09 24.33 2.52
C VAL A 14 -15.37 23.30 3.64
N ALA A 15 -14.49 23.26 4.66
CA ALA A 15 -14.70 22.37 5.83
C ALA A 15 -15.81 22.86 6.78
N ALA A 16 -16.04 24.18 6.88
CA ALA A 16 -16.99 24.76 7.81
C ALA A 16 -18.47 24.70 7.36
N ARG A 17 -18.76 24.46 6.07
CA ARG A 17 -20.15 24.49 5.54
C ARG A 17 -20.93 23.17 5.60
N ARG A 18 -20.37 22.08 6.13
CA ARG A 18 -21.04 20.76 6.19
C ARG A 18 -21.16 20.14 7.58
N MET A 19 -21.13 20.92 8.62
CA MET A 19 -21.47 20.42 9.96
C MET A 19 -22.91 20.79 10.33
N HIS A 20 -23.88 19.94 9.99
CA HIS A 20 -25.14 19.90 10.72
C HIS A 20 -24.94 19.11 12.02
N PRO A 21 -25.50 19.55 13.15
CA PRO A 21 -25.31 18.87 14.43
C PRO A 21 -26.06 17.53 14.45
N ILE A 22 -25.32 16.49 14.85
CA ILE A 22 -25.91 15.18 15.20
C ILE A 22 -26.52 15.32 16.60
N PRO A 23 -27.75 14.83 16.86
CA PRO A 23 -28.36 14.94 18.19
C PRO A 23 -27.61 14.12 19.23
N GLU A 24 -27.47 14.74 20.41
CA GLU A 24 -26.91 14.15 21.63
C GLU A 24 -27.55 12.80 21.99
N VAL A 25 -26.72 11.77 22.13
CA VAL A 25 -27.09 10.56 22.87
C VAL A 25 -26.55 10.72 24.28
N ALA A 26 -27.52 10.88 25.21
CA ALA A 26 -27.30 11.11 26.62
C ALA A 26 -26.48 9.98 27.30
N ALA A 27 -25.62 10.43 28.21
CA ALA A 27 -24.77 9.63 29.06
C ALA A 27 -25.57 8.72 30.00
N ALA A 28 -25.23 7.44 30.03
CA ALA A 28 -25.54 6.55 31.15
C ALA A 28 -24.24 6.27 31.92
N ALA A 29 -24.02 7.00 32.98
CA ALA A 29 -22.98 6.73 33.96
C ALA A 29 -23.44 5.57 34.86
N ALA A 30 -22.85 4.40 34.73
CA ALA A 30 -23.03 3.29 35.63
C ALA A 30 -21.84 3.21 36.62
N ARG A 31 -22.21 3.24 37.90
CA ARG A 31 -21.39 3.24 39.10
C ARG A 31 -20.51 2.00 39.23
N ARG A 32 -19.26 2.19 39.66
CA ARG A 32 -18.34 1.13 40.12
C ARG A 32 -18.64 0.78 41.59
N PRO A 33 -18.69 -0.49 42.00
CA PRO A 33 -18.62 -0.88 43.41
C PRO A 33 -17.16 -0.97 43.89
N PRO A 34 -16.90 -0.88 45.22
CA PRO A 34 -15.56 -0.77 45.81
C PRO A 34 -14.85 -2.10 45.93
N LEU A 35 -13.51 -2.04 45.83
CA LEU A 35 -12.57 -3.12 46.04
C LEU A 35 -12.56 -3.59 47.52
N SER A 36 -12.88 -4.85 47.78
CA SER A 36 -12.64 -5.50 49.06
C SER A 36 -11.34 -6.32 49.02
N ARG A 37 -10.68 -6.25 50.14
CA ARG A 37 -9.30 -6.71 50.46
C ARG A 37 -9.11 -8.22 50.28
N MET A 38 -7.96 -8.61 49.73
CA MET A 38 -7.39 -9.96 49.83
C MET A 38 -6.85 -10.25 51.24
N PRO A 39 -6.93 -11.47 51.74
CA PRO A 39 -6.08 -11.97 52.81
C PRO A 39 -4.94 -12.82 52.25
N THR A 40 -3.82 -12.74 52.99
CA THR A 40 -2.50 -13.32 52.85
C THR A 40 -2.48 -14.83 52.99
N GLN A 41 -1.55 -15.47 52.27
CA GLN A 41 -1.13 -16.88 52.41
C GLN A 41 -0.45 -17.19 53.76
N PRO A 42 -0.38 -18.48 54.13
CA PRO A 42 0.86 -19.05 54.62
C PRO A 42 1.34 -20.29 53.84
N ARG A 43 2.66 -20.46 53.85
CA ARG A 43 3.44 -21.61 53.36
C ARG A 43 3.40 -22.76 54.36
N SER A 44 3.45 -24.01 53.90
CA SER A 44 4.36 -25.10 54.33
C SER A 44 3.95 -26.39 53.59
N SER A 45 4.83 -26.96 52.85
CA SER A 45 5.73 -28.12 53.08
C SER A 45 5.07 -29.50 53.21
N ASP A 46 5.49 -30.32 52.26
CA ASP A 46 5.80 -31.76 52.34
C ASP A 46 4.73 -32.85 52.25
N MET A 47 5.11 -33.78 51.42
CA MET A 47 5.00 -35.26 51.42
C MET A 47 3.95 -35.93 50.53
N THR A 48 4.53 -36.65 49.61
CA THR A 48 4.14 -37.94 48.95
C THR A 48 2.93 -38.69 49.52
N ASP A 49 2.02 -39.15 48.66
CA ASP A 49 1.76 -40.56 48.39
C ASP A 49 0.62 -40.78 47.39
N ASP A 50 0.88 -41.74 46.55
CA ASP A 50 0.13 -42.61 45.72
C ASP A 50 -1.34 -42.84 46.16
N LEU A 51 -2.29 -42.78 45.21
CA LEU A 51 -3.43 -43.67 45.07
C LEU A 51 -4.44 -43.09 44.06
N THR A 52 -4.60 -43.77 42.95
CA THR A 52 -5.74 -43.63 42.01
C THR A 52 -7.08 -43.95 42.69
N PRO A 53 -8.13 -43.21 42.43
CA PRO A 53 -9.39 -43.85 42.13
C PRO A 53 -10.16 -43.29 40.91
N THR A 54 -10.70 -44.23 40.19
CA THR A 54 -11.72 -44.20 39.16
C THR A 54 -12.77 -43.10 39.30
N ALA A 55 -12.95 -42.33 38.24
CA ALA A 55 -14.05 -41.38 38.06
C ALA A 55 -15.33 -42.06 37.55
N PRO A 56 -16.53 -41.62 38.00
CA PRO A 56 -17.79 -42.09 37.39
C PRO A 56 -18.13 -41.29 36.13
N THR A 57 -18.58 -42.03 35.13
CA THR A 57 -19.08 -41.57 33.82
C THR A 57 -20.33 -40.73 34.00
N ALA A 58 -20.33 -39.49 33.51
CA ALA A 58 -21.53 -38.69 33.29
C ALA A 58 -22.01 -38.84 31.82
N PRO A 59 -23.34 -38.77 31.55
CA PRO A 59 -23.90 -39.05 30.22
C PRO A 59 -23.58 -37.93 29.24
N ALA A 60 -23.21 -38.34 28.02
CA ALA A 60 -22.92 -37.50 26.89
C ALA A 60 -24.17 -36.72 26.41
N GLY A 61 -24.11 -35.41 26.45
CA GLY A 61 -25.02 -34.53 25.74
C GLY A 61 -24.78 -34.58 24.21
N PRO A 62 -25.76 -34.20 23.37
CA PRO A 62 -25.63 -34.32 21.93
C PRO A 62 -24.53 -33.43 21.38
N ALA A 63 -23.68 -33.98 20.54
CA ALA A 63 -22.63 -33.28 19.84
C ALA A 63 -23.16 -32.14 18.98
N PRO A 64 -22.51 -30.98 18.91
CA PRO A 64 -22.86 -29.94 17.96
C PRO A 64 -22.61 -30.45 16.54
N ALA A 65 -23.58 -30.22 15.65
CA ALA A 65 -23.53 -30.58 14.25
C ALA A 65 -22.21 -30.04 13.63
N SER A 66 -21.45 -30.96 13.05
CA SER A 66 -20.24 -30.67 12.29
C SER A 66 -20.59 -29.79 11.11
N ALA A 67 -20.17 -28.51 11.16
CA ALA A 67 -20.14 -27.65 9.99
C ALA A 67 -19.18 -28.29 8.99
N SER A 68 -19.70 -28.72 7.85
CA SER A 68 -18.89 -29.18 6.72
C SER A 68 -17.84 -28.13 6.37
N PRO A 69 -16.56 -28.48 6.20
CA PRO A 69 -15.57 -27.55 5.75
C PRO A 69 -16.00 -26.99 4.38
N ARG A 70 -16.06 -25.65 4.26
CA ARG A 70 -16.20 -25.01 2.95
C ARG A 70 -15.10 -25.55 2.05
N PRO A 71 -15.42 -25.95 0.81
CA PRO A 71 -14.39 -26.37 -0.13
C PRO A 71 -13.37 -25.24 -0.26
N ALA A 72 -12.09 -25.58 -0.12
CA ALA A 72 -11.00 -24.65 -0.40
C ALA A 72 -11.20 -24.13 -1.81
N ALA A 73 -11.19 -22.80 -1.98
CA ALA A 73 -11.27 -22.19 -3.29
C ALA A 73 -10.15 -22.79 -4.16
N ALA A 74 -10.50 -23.24 -5.36
CA ALA A 74 -9.52 -23.75 -6.31
C ALA A 74 -8.45 -22.66 -6.54
N PRO A 75 -7.18 -23.04 -6.69
CA PRO A 75 -6.12 -22.07 -7.00
C PRO A 75 -6.49 -21.34 -8.29
N LEU A 76 -6.39 -20.00 -8.26
CA LEU A 76 -6.66 -19.16 -9.42
C LEU A 76 -5.77 -19.61 -10.58
N GLN A 77 -6.38 -19.91 -11.74
CA GLN A 77 -5.64 -20.20 -12.95
C GLN A 77 -4.95 -18.92 -13.43
N PRO A 78 -3.79 -19.00 -14.11
CA PRO A 78 -3.08 -17.82 -14.60
C PRO A 78 -3.97 -16.83 -15.36
N ASP A 79 -4.92 -17.32 -16.14
CA ASP A 79 -5.87 -16.50 -16.91
C ASP A 79 -6.87 -15.74 -16.01
N ASP A 80 -7.18 -16.24 -14.82
CA ASP A 80 -8.11 -15.61 -13.89
C ASP A 80 -7.50 -14.40 -13.19
N VAL A 81 -6.18 -14.41 -12.96
CA VAL A 81 -5.44 -13.29 -12.35
C VAL A 81 -5.57 -12.01 -13.18
N TRP A 82 -5.66 -12.17 -14.51
CA TRP A 82 -5.74 -11.05 -15.45
C TRP A 82 -7.18 -10.66 -15.80
N ARG A 83 -8.15 -11.53 -15.59
CA ARG A 83 -9.57 -11.36 -15.94
C ARG A 83 -10.48 -10.96 -14.78
N THR A 84 -10.02 -11.01 -13.54
CA THR A 84 -10.83 -10.62 -12.38
C THR A 84 -11.03 -9.10 -12.34
N GLY A 85 -11.89 -8.66 -13.20
CA GLY A 85 -12.33 -7.29 -13.27
C GLY A 85 -13.72 -7.23 -13.91
N ARG A 86 -14.65 -6.43 -13.35
CA ARG A 86 -15.90 -6.09 -14.02
C ARG A 86 -15.61 -5.54 -15.43
N PRO A 87 -16.51 -5.73 -16.42
CA PRO A 87 -16.37 -5.13 -17.74
C PRO A 87 -16.05 -3.64 -17.65
N ALA A 88 -15.17 -3.16 -18.54
CA ALA A 88 -14.66 -1.77 -18.53
C ALA A 88 -15.78 -0.72 -18.56
N ASP A 89 -16.92 -1.05 -19.14
CA ASP A 89 -18.03 -0.12 -19.39
C ASP A 89 -18.74 0.34 -18.10
N ASP A 90 -18.93 -0.54 -17.11
CA ASP A 90 -19.62 -0.18 -15.87
C ASP A 90 -18.75 0.66 -14.90
N ARG A 91 -17.42 0.59 -15.04
CA ARG A 91 -16.49 1.28 -14.12
C ARG A 91 -16.17 2.70 -14.58
N GLY A 92 -16.09 2.90 -15.87
CA GLY A 92 -15.98 4.24 -16.44
C GLY A 92 -17.21 5.11 -16.14
N ALA A 93 -18.39 4.51 -15.98
CA ALA A 93 -19.62 5.20 -15.63
C ALA A 93 -19.65 5.63 -14.15
N VAL A 94 -19.19 4.78 -13.21
CA VAL A 94 -19.14 5.11 -11.76
C VAL A 94 -18.14 6.23 -11.49
N LEU A 95 -16.99 6.23 -12.19
CA LEU A 95 -15.99 7.29 -12.05
C LEU A 95 -16.42 8.59 -12.75
N ARG A 96 -17.23 8.53 -13.80
CA ARG A 96 -17.78 9.72 -14.50
C ARG A 96 -18.96 10.35 -13.73
N GLY A 97 -19.85 9.54 -13.16
CA GLY A 97 -21.01 10.05 -12.42
C GLY A 97 -20.67 10.84 -11.14
N ALA A 98 -19.45 10.71 -10.61
CA ALA A 98 -18.97 11.52 -9.49
C ALA A 98 -18.41 12.90 -9.93
N GLN A 99 -18.31 13.18 -11.24
CA GLN A 99 -17.68 14.39 -11.78
C GLN A 99 -18.67 15.50 -12.14
N ASP A 100 -19.95 15.17 -12.39
CA ASP A 100 -20.93 16.11 -12.98
C ASP A 100 -21.70 16.94 -11.97
N GLY A 101 -21.44 16.81 -10.67
CA GLY A 101 -22.27 17.39 -9.59
C GLY A 101 -21.75 18.65 -8.90
N ALA A 102 -20.63 19.26 -9.29
CA ALA A 102 -20.05 20.38 -8.56
C ALA A 102 -19.92 21.65 -9.43
N GLY A 103 -21.00 22.39 -9.57
CA GLY A 103 -20.95 23.76 -10.05
C GLY A 103 -20.61 24.73 -8.91
N ASP A 104 -19.43 25.34 -8.94
CA ASP A 104 -19.21 26.65 -8.33
C ASP A 104 -17.86 27.26 -8.77
N VAL A 105 -17.78 28.58 -8.90
CA VAL A 105 -16.69 29.37 -9.52
C VAL A 105 -15.37 29.30 -8.73
N GLY A 106 -15.37 28.92 -7.43
CA GLY A 106 -14.14 28.75 -6.61
C GLY A 106 -13.42 27.43 -6.82
N VAL A 107 -14.07 26.44 -7.40
CA VAL A 107 -13.56 25.06 -7.59
C VAL A 107 -12.44 24.97 -8.64
N PRO A 108 -12.43 25.74 -9.76
CA PRO A 108 -11.37 25.66 -10.78
C PRO A 108 -10.01 26.08 -10.26
N LEU A 109 -9.94 27.14 -9.44
CA LEU A 109 -8.67 27.62 -8.87
C LEU A 109 -8.08 26.60 -7.87
N ALA A 110 -8.91 26.07 -6.99
CA ALA A 110 -8.49 25.03 -6.04
C ALA A 110 -8.00 23.77 -6.77
N ARG A 111 -8.72 23.35 -7.81
CA ARG A 111 -8.31 22.23 -8.70
C ARG A 111 -6.96 22.49 -9.35
N ALA A 112 -6.75 23.68 -9.90
CA ALA A 112 -5.50 24.05 -10.56
C ALA A 112 -4.32 24.06 -9.58
N VAL A 113 -4.50 24.60 -8.36
CA VAL A 113 -3.49 24.64 -7.33
C VAL A 113 -3.12 23.23 -6.86
N ILE A 114 -4.12 22.39 -6.53
CA ILE A 114 -3.86 21.02 -6.08
C ILE A 114 -3.20 20.21 -7.19
N ARG A 115 -3.68 20.31 -8.43
CA ARG A 115 -3.09 19.64 -9.58
C ARG A 115 -1.63 20.07 -9.78
N LYS A 116 -1.32 21.38 -9.71
CA LYS A 116 0.04 21.90 -9.77
C LYS A 116 0.93 21.36 -8.65
N VAL A 117 0.42 21.26 -7.43
CA VAL A 117 1.15 20.67 -6.28
C VAL A 117 1.41 19.19 -6.53
N LEU A 118 0.41 18.41 -6.95
CA LEU A 118 0.59 16.98 -7.24
C LEU A 118 1.57 16.75 -8.39
N THR A 119 1.47 17.52 -9.49
CA THR A 119 2.44 17.45 -10.58
C THR A 119 3.85 17.81 -10.12
N ARG A 120 4.00 18.75 -9.20
CA ARG A 120 5.32 19.10 -8.64
C ARG A 120 5.88 18.03 -7.71
N LEU A 121 5.01 17.29 -6.99
CA LEU A 121 5.42 16.23 -6.05
C LEU A 121 5.67 14.90 -6.76
N PHE A 122 4.84 14.54 -7.73
CA PHE A 122 4.83 13.22 -8.35
C PHE A 122 5.19 13.23 -9.84
N GLY A 123 5.32 14.40 -10.46
CA GLY A 123 5.50 14.54 -11.90
C GLY A 123 4.18 14.41 -12.69
N GLY A 124 4.27 14.48 -14.02
CA GLY A 124 3.24 13.99 -14.94
C GLY A 124 3.33 12.48 -15.12
N PRO A 125 2.64 11.89 -16.11
CA PRO A 125 2.86 10.49 -16.49
C PRO A 125 4.36 10.25 -16.73
N PRO A 126 5.00 9.30 -16.01
CA PRO A 126 6.45 9.04 -16.16
C PRO A 126 6.77 8.13 -17.35
N PHE A 127 5.80 7.94 -18.22
CA PHE A 127 5.84 7.16 -19.45
C PHE A 127 5.29 8.00 -20.61
N ASP A 128 5.61 7.60 -21.83
CA ASP A 128 5.10 8.27 -23.04
C ASP A 128 3.68 7.77 -23.34
N PRO A 129 2.65 8.62 -23.22
CA PRO A 129 1.27 8.20 -23.46
C PRO A 129 1.00 7.77 -24.93
N ASP A 130 1.81 8.22 -25.85
CA ASP A 130 1.69 7.94 -27.29
C ASP A 130 2.55 6.75 -27.73
N ALA A 131 3.39 6.21 -26.84
CA ALA A 131 4.18 5.02 -27.14
C ALA A 131 3.32 3.75 -27.16
N ASP A 132 3.63 2.84 -28.08
CA ASP A 132 3.00 1.52 -28.21
C ASP A 132 1.45 1.59 -28.26
N PRO A 133 0.82 2.31 -29.21
CA PRO A 133 -0.65 2.44 -29.32
C PRO A 133 -1.34 1.07 -29.33
N GLY A 134 -2.39 0.90 -28.53
CA GLY A 134 -3.14 -0.35 -28.38
C GLY A 134 -2.53 -1.33 -27.36
N ASP A 135 -1.33 -1.07 -26.82
CA ASP A 135 -0.76 -1.93 -25.78
C ASP A 135 -1.48 -1.70 -24.43
N PRO A 136 -2.04 -2.75 -23.80
CA PRO A 136 -2.77 -2.59 -22.55
C PRO A 136 -1.86 -2.36 -21.32
N GLY A 137 -0.54 -2.50 -21.43
CA GLY A 137 0.38 -2.57 -20.30
C GLY A 137 0.37 -3.95 -19.63
N LEU A 138 1.15 -4.11 -18.56
CA LEU A 138 1.32 -5.40 -17.89
C LEU A 138 0.03 -5.96 -17.29
N THR A 139 -0.83 -5.13 -16.73
CA THR A 139 -2.03 -5.57 -16.02
C THR A 139 -3.33 -5.22 -16.77
N GLY A 140 -3.28 -4.24 -17.65
CA GLY A 140 -4.34 -3.86 -18.54
C GLY A 140 -5.52 -3.08 -17.93
N PRO A 141 -6.37 -2.50 -18.81
CA PRO A 141 -7.56 -1.79 -18.40
C PRO A 141 -8.51 -2.65 -17.57
N GLY A 142 -9.09 -2.06 -16.53
CA GLY A 142 -10.03 -2.75 -15.65
C GLY A 142 -9.40 -3.75 -14.67
N SER A 143 -8.07 -3.93 -14.68
CA SER A 143 -7.39 -4.75 -13.68
C SER A 143 -7.49 -4.14 -12.28
N VAL A 144 -7.38 -4.98 -11.26
CA VAL A 144 -7.43 -4.50 -9.87
C VAL A 144 -6.23 -3.59 -9.57
N SER A 145 -5.07 -3.81 -10.19
CA SER A 145 -3.92 -2.92 -10.06
C SER A 145 -4.23 -1.51 -10.55
N TRP A 146 -4.96 -1.35 -11.69
CA TRP A 146 -5.38 -0.04 -12.15
C TRP A 146 -6.37 0.63 -11.21
N ILE A 147 -7.29 -0.14 -10.61
CA ILE A 147 -8.26 0.36 -9.64
C ILE A 147 -7.52 0.86 -8.38
N VAL A 148 -6.65 0.05 -7.80
CA VAL A 148 -5.97 0.36 -6.54
C VAL A 148 -4.96 1.50 -6.70
N ILE A 149 -4.11 1.45 -7.73
CA ILE A 149 -3.03 2.43 -7.92
C ILE A 149 -3.56 3.73 -8.56
N GLY A 150 -4.64 3.68 -9.33
CA GLY A 150 -5.30 4.86 -9.92
C GLY A 150 -6.08 5.71 -8.93
N GLU A 151 -6.41 5.16 -7.77
CA GLU A 151 -7.19 5.82 -6.72
C GLU A 151 -6.30 6.77 -5.88
N PRO A 152 -6.76 7.97 -5.49
CA PRO A 152 -6.03 8.86 -4.58
C PRO A 152 -5.56 8.21 -3.28
N ALA A 153 -6.25 7.16 -2.80
CA ALA A 153 -5.83 6.36 -1.65
C ALA A 153 -4.42 5.77 -1.82
N ALA A 154 -3.97 5.52 -3.06
CA ALA A 154 -2.62 5.04 -3.35
C ALA A 154 -1.53 6.02 -2.87
N ILE A 155 -1.81 7.33 -2.77
CA ILE A 155 -0.85 8.31 -2.24
C ILE A 155 -0.56 8.02 -0.76
N ALA A 156 -1.60 7.79 0.04
CA ALA A 156 -1.43 7.43 1.45
C ALA A 156 -0.87 6.00 1.60
N GLY A 157 -1.27 5.06 0.73
CA GLY A 157 -0.68 3.73 0.61
C GLY A 157 0.82 3.79 0.31
N GLY A 158 1.25 4.65 -0.61
CA GLY A 158 2.67 4.88 -0.91
C GLY A 158 3.45 5.42 0.29
N LEU A 159 2.90 6.41 1.02
CA LEU A 159 3.50 6.90 2.27
C LEU A 159 3.61 5.79 3.33
N ARG A 160 2.56 4.94 3.46
CA ARG A 160 2.62 3.76 4.31
C ARG A 160 3.74 2.81 3.88
N GLY A 161 3.87 2.55 2.57
CA GLY A 161 4.93 1.71 2.02
C GLY A 161 6.33 2.22 2.36
N LEU A 162 6.56 3.54 2.29
CA LEU A 162 7.83 4.14 2.72
C LEU A 162 8.09 3.93 4.21
N LEU A 163 7.07 4.07 5.07
CA LEU A 163 7.20 3.81 6.51
C LEU A 163 7.53 2.34 6.79
N VAL A 164 6.87 1.40 6.10
CA VAL A 164 7.14 -0.03 6.21
C VAL A 164 8.56 -0.38 5.76
N GLN A 165 9.03 0.21 4.65
CA GLN A 165 10.40 0.01 4.16
C GLN A 165 11.45 0.52 5.15
N VAL A 166 11.22 1.65 5.81
CA VAL A 166 12.12 2.22 6.84
C VAL A 166 12.29 1.29 8.04
N ALA A 167 11.29 0.46 8.33
CA ALA A 167 11.34 -0.49 9.43
C ALA A 167 12.30 -1.68 9.20
N HIS A 168 12.84 -1.87 7.99
CA HIS A 168 13.79 -2.96 7.69
C HIS A 168 15.22 -2.43 7.57
N PRO A 169 16.13 -2.75 8.53
CA PRO A 169 17.46 -2.15 8.61
C PRO A 169 18.31 -2.33 7.35
N LEU A 170 18.31 -3.53 6.73
CA LEU A 170 19.12 -3.80 5.54
C LEU A 170 18.58 -3.07 4.29
N ALA A 171 17.25 -3.03 4.12
CA ALA A 171 16.66 -2.26 3.03
C ALA A 171 16.94 -0.77 3.22
N MET A 172 16.88 -0.27 4.47
CA MET A 172 17.19 1.13 4.78
C MET A 172 18.67 1.44 4.58
N ALA A 173 19.59 0.52 4.90
CA ALA A 173 21.01 0.72 4.65
C ALA A 173 21.31 0.91 3.15
N GLY A 174 20.74 0.08 2.28
CA GLY A 174 20.86 0.25 0.82
C GLY A 174 20.35 1.60 0.33
N VAL A 175 19.25 2.07 0.90
CA VAL A 175 18.70 3.41 0.63
C VAL A 175 19.62 4.52 1.11
N HIS A 176 20.09 4.41 2.33
CA HIS A 176 20.90 5.42 3.00
C HIS A 176 22.26 5.61 2.34
N ASP A 177 22.92 4.51 1.98
CA ASP A 177 24.30 4.54 1.50
C ASP A 177 24.42 4.83 -0.02
N HIS A 178 23.36 4.55 -0.79
CA HIS A 178 23.41 4.59 -2.25
C HIS A 178 22.38 5.53 -2.91
N SER A 179 21.57 6.25 -2.14
CA SER A 179 20.64 7.21 -2.73
C SER A 179 20.85 8.61 -2.18
N ALA A 180 20.68 9.59 -3.07
CA ALA A 180 20.74 11.01 -2.72
C ALA A 180 19.48 11.47 -1.97
N PHE A 181 18.96 10.66 -0.99
CA PHE A 181 17.71 11.04 -0.32
C PHE A 181 17.89 12.25 0.60
N ARG A 182 19.10 12.56 1.02
CA ARG A 182 19.41 13.74 1.82
C ARG A 182 19.47 14.99 0.98
N GLU A 183 20.09 14.90 -0.19
CA GLU A 183 20.31 16.00 -1.13
C GLU A 183 19.07 16.23 -2.02
N ASP A 184 18.46 15.14 -2.49
CA ASP A 184 17.31 15.16 -3.41
C ASP A 184 16.21 14.16 -3.01
N PRO A 185 15.53 14.38 -1.89
CA PRO A 185 14.49 13.49 -1.39
C PRO A 185 13.22 13.46 -2.25
N LEU A 186 12.87 14.60 -2.83
CA LEU A 186 11.71 14.66 -3.73
C LEU A 186 11.99 13.92 -5.02
N GLY A 187 13.18 14.05 -5.61
CA GLY A 187 13.57 13.29 -6.79
C GLY A 187 13.63 11.78 -6.51
N ARG A 188 14.04 11.37 -5.29
CA ARG A 188 13.92 9.95 -4.90
C ARG A 188 12.48 9.48 -4.85
N LEU A 189 11.58 10.24 -4.20
CA LEU A 189 10.15 9.92 -4.15
C LEU A 189 9.58 9.84 -5.57
N GLN A 190 9.92 10.79 -6.43
CA GLN A 190 9.50 10.82 -7.83
C GLN A 190 9.99 9.58 -8.61
N ARG A 191 11.25 9.16 -8.44
CA ARG A 191 11.79 7.95 -9.10
C ARG A 191 11.07 6.68 -8.67
N THR A 192 10.77 6.55 -7.37
CA THR A 192 10.02 5.40 -6.85
C THR A 192 8.57 5.41 -7.35
N SER A 193 7.92 6.57 -7.29
CA SER A 193 6.58 6.76 -7.83
C SER A 193 6.53 6.50 -9.35
N ALA A 194 7.54 6.97 -10.09
CA ALA A 194 7.66 6.73 -11.54
C ALA A 194 7.76 5.23 -11.86
N TYR A 195 8.54 4.45 -11.08
CA TYR A 195 8.61 3.01 -11.26
C TYR A 195 7.22 2.37 -11.08
N VAL A 196 6.53 2.62 -9.95
CA VAL A 196 5.20 2.08 -9.68
C VAL A 196 4.20 2.50 -10.76
N THR A 197 4.21 3.77 -11.15
CA THR A 197 3.28 4.31 -12.14
C THR A 197 3.54 3.74 -13.54
N THR A 198 4.80 3.62 -13.96
CA THR A 198 5.15 3.06 -15.28
C THR A 198 4.86 1.56 -15.35
N THR A 199 5.16 0.80 -14.30
CA THR A 199 4.86 -0.64 -14.29
C THR A 199 3.36 -0.94 -14.20
N THR A 200 2.55 -0.01 -13.69
CA THR A 200 1.10 -0.16 -13.63
C THR A 200 0.42 0.36 -14.90
N PHE A 201 0.79 1.54 -15.38
CA PHE A 201 0.06 2.27 -16.42
C PHE A 201 0.83 2.45 -17.73
N GLY A 202 2.15 2.29 -17.75
CA GLY A 202 2.97 2.33 -18.97
C GLY A 202 2.66 1.18 -19.91
N SER A 203 3.17 1.24 -21.14
CA SER A 203 3.11 0.09 -22.05
C SER A 203 3.91 -1.09 -21.49
N THR A 204 3.63 -2.29 -21.98
CA THR A 204 4.39 -3.50 -21.60
C THR A 204 5.89 -3.28 -21.81
N ARG A 205 6.28 -2.68 -22.93
CA ARG A 205 7.68 -2.36 -23.27
C ARG A 205 8.29 -1.38 -22.28
N GLU A 206 7.59 -0.31 -21.91
CA GLU A 206 8.09 0.70 -20.97
C GLU A 206 8.24 0.10 -19.55
N ALA A 207 7.29 -0.71 -19.12
CA ALA A 207 7.36 -1.41 -17.84
C ALA A 207 8.56 -2.37 -17.77
N LEU A 208 8.85 -3.09 -18.85
CA LEU A 208 10.05 -3.94 -18.96
C LEU A 208 11.34 -3.09 -19.00
N GLN A 209 11.34 -1.96 -19.70
CA GLN A 209 12.50 -1.06 -19.76
C GLN A 209 12.82 -0.45 -18.39
N VAL A 210 11.83 0.03 -17.66
CA VAL A 210 12.07 0.60 -16.32
C VAL A 210 12.54 -0.48 -15.36
N SER A 211 11.99 -1.70 -15.42
CA SER A 211 12.45 -2.84 -14.62
C SER A 211 13.91 -3.21 -14.95
N ARG A 212 14.29 -3.22 -16.23
CA ARG A 212 15.68 -3.44 -16.66
C ARG A 212 16.62 -2.38 -16.11
N ARG A 213 16.21 -1.09 -16.11
CA ARG A 213 17.04 0.00 -15.56
C ARG A 213 17.25 -0.19 -14.06
N VAL A 214 16.20 -0.54 -13.31
CA VAL A 214 16.30 -0.80 -11.87
C VAL A 214 17.21 -1.99 -11.60
N ARG A 215 17.04 -3.11 -12.31
CA ARG A 215 17.92 -4.29 -12.21
C ARG A 215 19.40 -3.98 -12.49
N ALA A 216 19.69 -3.10 -13.44
CA ALA A 216 21.08 -2.72 -13.76
C ALA A 216 21.77 -1.94 -12.62
N VAL A 217 21.01 -1.31 -11.74
CA VAL A 217 21.53 -0.55 -10.59
C VAL A 217 21.67 -1.43 -9.34
N HIS A 218 20.77 -2.38 -9.11
CA HIS A 218 20.71 -3.18 -7.88
C HIS A 218 22.00 -3.88 -7.50
N PRO A 219 22.79 -4.52 -8.41
CA PRO A 219 24.06 -5.17 -8.06
C PRO A 219 25.11 -4.21 -7.50
N LYS A 220 25.00 -2.90 -7.81
CA LYS A 220 25.89 -1.85 -7.31
C LYS A 220 25.51 -1.39 -5.90
N VAL A 221 24.27 -1.65 -5.48
CA VAL A 221 23.72 -1.28 -4.16
C VAL A 221 24.00 -2.42 -3.19
N ARG A 222 25.20 -2.41 -2.58
CA ARG A 222 25.67 -3.41 -1.63
C ARG A 222 26.60 -2.80 -0.60
N GLY A 223 26.63 -3.37 0.59
CA GLY A 223 27.48 -2.87 1.67
C GLY A 223 27.26 -3.67 2.95
N VAL A 224 27.62 -3.04 4.08
CA VAL A 224 27.43 -3.58 5.42
C VAL A 224 26.57 -2.60 6.22
N ALA A 225 25.48 -3.09 6.77
CA ALA A 225 24.59 -2.27 7.60
C ALA A 225 25.24 -1.97 8.96
N PRO A 226 24.74 -0.97 9.72
CA PRO A 226 25.30 -0.59 11.02
C PRO A 226 25.33 -1.71 12.07
N ASP A 227 24.53 -2.74 11.91
CA ASP A 227 24.51 -3.93 12.75
C ASP A 227 25.49 -5.02 12.33
N GLY A 228 26.34 -4.75 11.35
CA GLY A 228 27.37 -5.68 10.83
C GLY A 228 26.86 -6.66 9.76
N ARG A 229 25.57 -6.70 9.45
CA ARG A 229 25.02 -7.58 8.40
C ARG A 229 25.29 -7.01 7.01
N SER A 230 25.72 -7.89 6.10
CA SER A 230 25.86 -7.52 4.68
C SER A 230 24.49 -7.37 4.03
N TYR A 231 24.37 -6.45 3.08
CA TYR A 231 23.17 -6.29 2.26
C TYR A 231 23.52 -6.18 0.76
N ARG A 232 22.57 -6.60 -0.07
CA ARG A 232 22.58 -6.44 -1.54
C ARG A 232 21.16 -6.17 -2.00
N ALA A 233 20.97 -5.15 -2.84
CA ALA A 233 19.62 -4.81 -3.33
C ALA A 233 19.06 -5.82 -4.36
N ASP A 234 19.92 -6.65 -4.95
CA ASP A 234 19.55 -7.79 -5.81
C ASP A 234 19.36 -9.11 -5.04
N ASP A 235 19.41 -9.07 -3.71
CA ASP A 235 19.08 -10.23 -2.86
C ASP A 235 17.58 -10.54 -2.94
N PRO A 236 17.19 -11.79 -3.25
CA PRO A 236 15.78 -12.16 -3.38
C PRO A 236 14.94 -11.82 -2.14
N ARG A 237 15.50 -11.97 -0.93
CA ARG A 237 14.80 -11.63 0.33
C ARG A 237 14.53 -10.13 0.43
N LEU A 238 15.48 -9.27 0.05
CA LEU A 238 15.28 -7.81 0.06
C LEU A 238 14.36 -7.35 -1.08
N LEU A 239 14.43 -7.97 -2.26
CA LEU A 239 13.48 -7.74 -3.35
C LEU A 239 12.05 -8.07 -2.91
N THR A 240 11.88 -9.24 -2.24
CA THR A 240 10.60 -9.64 -1.66
C THR A 240 10.10 -8.61 -0.67
N TRP A 241 10.93 -8.21 0.31
CA TRP A 241 10.54 -7.22 1.30
C TRP A 241 9.99 -5.94 0.69
N VAL A 242 10.72 -5.35 -0.26
CA VAL A 242 10.28 -4.10 -0.91
C VAL A 242 8.97 -4.30 -1.67
N SER A 243 8.82 -5.42 -2.39
CA SER A 243 7.60 -5.74 -3.12
C SER A 243 6.39 -5.89 -2.21
N ILE A 244 6.48 -6.73 -1.15
CA ILE A 244 5.37 -6.97 -0.23
C ILE A 244 5.04 -5.75 0.64
N ALA A 245 6.03 -4.93 1.01
CA ALA A 245 5.83 -3.68 1.73
C ALA A 245 4.97 -2.70 0.93
N LEU A 246 5.21 -2.56 -0.37
CA LEU A 246 4.40 -1.74 -1.27
C LEU A 246 3.02 -2.37 -1.49
N THR A 247 2.96 -3.64 -1.85
CA THR A 247 1.71 -4.37 -2.13
C THR A 247 0.76 -4.31 -0.94
N SER A 248 1.22 -4.66 0.27
CA SER A 248 0.41 -4.60 1.49
C SER A 248 -0.04 -3.18 1.81
N SER A 249 0.81 -2.20 1.54
CA SER A 249 0.51 -0.80 1.85
C SER A 249 -0.51 -0.19 0.90
N PHE A 250 -0.43 -0.49 -0.39
CA PHE A 250 -1.44 -0.05 -1.36
C PHE A 250 -2.79 -0.73 -1.10
N LEU A 251 -2.80 -2.04 -0.83
CA LEU A 251 -4.02 -2.77 -0.51
C LEU A 251 -4.68 -2.23 0.77
N THR A 252 -3.90 -2.01 1.84
CA THR A 252 -4.39 -1.41 3.08
C THR A 252 -4.91 0.00 2.84
N GLY A 253 -4.20 0.81 2.05
CA GLY A 253 -4.64 2.15 1.68
C GLY A 253 -5.98 2.13 0.94
N HIS A 254 -6.16 1.20 0.01
CA HIS A 254 -7.42 1.02 -0.71
C HIS A 254 -8.55 0.62 0.24
N ARG A 255 -8.36 -0.40 1.07
CA ARG A 255 -9.34 -0.85 2.07
C ARG A 255 -9.82 0.26 3.01
N LEU A 256 -8.91 1.14 3.42
CA LEU A 256 -9.21 2.18 4.40
C LEU A 256 -9.83 3.43 3.77
N TRP A 257 -9.48 3.78 2.54
CA TRP A 257 -9.74 5.10 2.01
C TRP A 257 -10.37 5.15 0.62
N ALA A 258 -10.42 4.05 -0.11
CA ALA A 258 -11.11 4.03 -1.39
C ALA A 258 -12.63 3.85 -1.22
N PRO A 259 -13.46 4.43 -2.10
CA PRO A 259 -14.90 4.26 -2.04
C PRO A 259 -15.35 2.88 -2.54
N GLN A 260 -14.56 2.25 -3.40
CA GLN A 260 -14.85 0.91 -3.92
C GLN A 260 -14.30 -0.16 -2.98
N VAL A 261 -15.14 -1.08 -2.56
CA VAL A 261 -14.74 -2.26 -1.80
C VAL A 261 -14.37 -3.38 -2.77
N LEU A 262 -13.19 -3.95 -2.60
CA LEU A 262 -12.76 -5.12 -3.37
C LEU A 262 -13.33 -6.39 -2.73
N SER A 263 -13.69 -7.36 -3.57
CA SER A 263 -13.97 -8.71 -3.12
C SER A 263 -12.66 -9.42 -2.71
N PRO A 264 -12.72 -10.50 -1.91
CA PRO A 264 -11.52 -11.28 -1.56
C PRO A 264 -10.74 -11.79 -2.78
N ALA A 265 -11.43 -12.18 -3.85
CA ALA A 265 -10.80 -12.61 -5.10
C ALA A 265 -10.09 -11.45 -5.82
N GLU A 266 -10.67 -10.24 -5.81
CA GLU A 266 -10.00 -9.06 -6.35
C GLU A 266 -8.77 -8.66 -5.53
N GLU A 267 -8.82 -8.80 -4.22
CA GLU A 267 -7.65 -8.57 -3.37
C GLU A 267 -6.52 -9.56 -3.65
N ASP A 268 -6.84 -10.85 -3.80
CA ASP A 268 -5.86 -11.87 -4.20
C ASP A 268 -5.29 -11.58 -5.60
N ALA A 269 -6.14 -11.19 -6.54
CA ALA A 269 -5.71 -10.78 -7.88
C ALA A 269 -4.78 -9.56 -7.84
N PHE A 270 -5.04 -8.58 -6.98
CA PHE A 270 -4.13 -7.44 -6.77
C PHE A 270 -2.75 -7.93 -6.30
N VAL A 271 -2.71 -8.79 -5.28
CA VAL A 271 -1.45 -9.34 -4.76
C VAL A 271 -0.69 -10.09 -5.85
N ALA A 272 -1.37 -10.95 -6.61
CA ALA A 272 -0.76 -11.70 -7.70
C ALA A 272 -0.20 -10.77 -8.80
N GLN A 273 -0.96 -9.76 -9.23
CA GLN A 273 -0.52 -8.78 -10.23
C GLN A 273 0.71 -7.98 -9.76
N GLN A 274 0.73 -7.55 -8.50
CA GLN A 274 1.88 -6.84 -7.94
C GLN A 274 3.11 -7.75 -7.81
N SER A 275 2.92 -9.03 -7.51
CA SER A 275 4.00 -10.01 -7.46
C SER A 275 4.58 -10.31 -8.84
N HIS A 276 3.77 -10.33 -9.89
CA HIS A 276 4.27 -10.42 -11.27
C HIS A 276 5.16 -9.22 -11.63
N ILE A 277 4.74 -8.01 -11.25
CA ILE A 277 5.56 -6.81 -11.43
C ILE A 277 6.86 -6.91 -10.63
N GLY A 278 6.78 -7.30 -9.35
CA GLY A 278 7.93 -7.48 -8.48
C GLY A 278 8.93 -8.51 -8.99
N ALA A 279 8.45 -9.61 -9.55
CA ALA A 279 9.28 -10.69 -10.11
C ALA A 279 10.12 -10.26 -11.33
N LEU A 280 9.77 -9.19 -12.03
CA LEU A 280 10.59 -8.63 -13.09
C LEU A 280 11.95 -8.10 -12.60
N LEU A 281 12.09 -7.87 -11.29
CA LEU A 281 13.37 -7.47 -10.69
C LEU A 281 14.28 -8.66 -10.36
N ASP A 282 13.80 -9.90 -10.46
CA ASP A 282 14.59 -11.11 -10.28
C ASP A 282 15.64 -11.24 -11.38
N PRO A 283 16.94 -11.35 -11.05
CA PRO A 283 18.00 -11.52 -12.04
C PRO A 283 17.84 -12.76 -12.95
N ARG A 284 17.11 -13.77 -12.49
CA ARG A 284 16.85 -15.01 -13.23
C ARG A 284 15.87 -14.86 -14.40
N VAL A 285 15.08 -13.77 -14.44
CA VAL A 285 14.12 -13.49 -15.52
C VAL A 285 14.84 -12.89 -16.73
N ASP A 286 14.62 -13.43 -17.93
CA ASP A 286 15.19 -12.89 -19.17
C ASP A 286 14.41 -11.66 -19.65
N LEU A 287 14.68 -10.50 -19.04
CA LEU A 287 14.08 -9.23 -19.48
C LEU A 287 14.53 -8.81 -20.88
N LYS A 288 15.69 -9.28 -21.35
CA LYS A 288 16.16 -8.94 -22.69
C LYS A 288 15.33 -9.67 -23.74
N GLY A 289 15.10 -10.96 -23.57
CA GLY A 289 14.19 -11.73 -24.42
C GLY A 289 12.81 -11.13 -24.46
N LEU A 290 12.20 -10.85 -23.28
CA LEU A 290 10.87 -10.23 -23.15
C LEU A 290 10.77 -8.88 -23.86
N LEU A 291 11.84 -8.06 -23.88
CA LEU A 291 11.82 -6.74 -24.55
C LEU A 291 11.81 -6.83 -26.09
N HIS A 292 12.32 -7.92 -26.66
CA HIS A 292 12.52 -8.07 -28.10
C HIS A 292 11.49 -8.99 -28.77
N ASP A 293 10.62 -9.66 -27.98
CA ASP A 293 9.65 -10.63 -28.48
C ASP A 293 8.24 -10.23 -28.04
N GLU A 294 7.41 -9.78 -28.99
CA GLU A 294 6.01 -9.42 -28.74
C GLU A 294 5.17 -10.61 -28.28
N THR A 295 5.48 -11.83 -28.76
CA THR A 295 4.81 -13.05 -28.31
C THR A 295 5.14 -13.31 -26.85
N ALA A 296 6.41 -13.20 -26.44
CA ALA A 296 6.80 -13.33 -25.05
C ALA A 296 6.17 -12.25 -24.15
N GLN A 297 5.99 -11.03 -24.66
CA GLN A 297 5.25 -9.98 -23.95
C GLN A 297 3.76 -10.34 -23.79
N ALA A 298 3.13 -10.92 -24.81
CA ALA A 298 1.75 -11.40 -24.71
C ALA A 298 1.62 -12.54 -23.70
N GLU A 299 2.57 -13.48 -23.69
CA GLU A 299 2.65 -14.56 -22.69
C GLU A 299 2.86 -14.02 -21.27
N LEU A 300 3.68 -12.97 -21.11
CA LEU A 300 3.88 -12.30 -19.83
C LEU A 300 2.57 -11.66 -19.33
N ARG A 301 1.88 -10.94 -20.20
CA ARG A 301 0.57 -10.34 -19.86
C ARG A 301 -0.49 -11.39 -19.52
N ALA A 302 -0.43 -12.55 -20.14
CA ALA A 302 -1.31 -13.67 -19.87
C ALA A 302 -0.89 -14.49 -18.62
N GLY A 303 0.20 -14.10 -17.94
CA GLY A 303 0.69 -14.80 -16.75
C GLY A 303 1.33 -16.17 -17.02
N ARG A 304 1.69 -16.46 -18.29
CA ARG A 304 2.25 -17.77 -18.69
C ARG A 304 3.77 -17.82 -18.73
N VAL A 305 4.45 -16.69 -18.54
CA VAL A 305 5.90 -16.66 -18.40
C VAL A 305 6.29 -17.21 -17.05
N HIS A 306 7.26 -18.12 -17.03
CA HIS A 306 7.83 -18.64 -15.79
C HIS A 306 8.61 -17.54 -15.04
N LEU A 307 8.13 -17.20 -13.84
CA LEU A 307 8.73 -16.21 -12.95
C LEU A 307 9.24 -16.92 -11.68
N PRO A 308 10.55 -17.11 -11.52
CA PRO A 308 11.12 -17.97 -10.47
C PRO A 308 10.67 -17.60 -9.06
N MET A 309 10.65 -16.30 -8.69
CA MET A 309 10.22 -15.85 -7.35
C MET A 309 8.73 -16.12 -7.06
N ILE A 310 7.89 -16.30 -8.07
CA ILE A 310 6.50 -16.72 -7.91
C ILE A 310 6.43 -18.23 -7.82
N ALA A 311 7.14 -18.94 -8.72
CA ALA A 311 7.11 -20.39 -8.79
C ALA A 311 7.68 -21.06 -7.52
N ASP A 312 8.68 -20.46 -6.89
CA ASP A 312 9.29 -20.93 -5.63
C ASP A 312 8.58 -20.39 -4.36
N GLY A 313 7.49 -19.62 -4.52
CA GLY A 313 6.70 -19.07 -3.41
C GLY A 313 7.36 -17.90 -2.67
N THR A 314 8.47 -17.36 -3.17
CA THR A 314 9.15 -16.19 -2.58
C THR A 314 8.26 -14.95 -2.64
N LEU A 315 7.56 -14.73 -3.76
CA LEU A 315 6.53 -13.69 -3.90
C LEU A 315 5.13 -14.28 -3.76
N PRO A 316 4.27 -13.67 -2.93
CA PRO A 316 2.92 -14.18 -2.65
C PRO A 316 1.94 -13.88 -3.79
N THR A 317 0.98 -14.77 -4.05
CA THR A 317 -0.09 -14.57 -5.03
C THR A 317 -1.48 -14.45 -4.42
N SER A 318 -1.59 -14.41 -3.09
CA SER A 318 -2.84 -14.21 -2.36
C SER A 318 -2.61 -13.36 -1.12
N VAL A 319 -3.67 -12.80 -0.56
CA VAL A 319 -3.64 -12.04 0.70
C VAL A 319 -3.13 -12.91 1.86
N ALA A 320 -3.57 -14.17 1.92
CA ALA A 320 -3.13 -15.09 2.97
C ALA A 320 -1.61 -15.36 2.87
N ALA A 321 -1.10 -15.61 1.66
CA ALA A 321 0.33 -15.78 1.42
C ALA A 321 1.10 -14.48 1.71
N LEU A 322 0.58 -13.31 1.33
CA LEU A 322 1.18 -12.01 1.63
C LEU A 322 1.34 -11.80 3.14
N GLN A 323 0.33 -12.14 3.92
CA GLN A 323 0.40 -12.05 5.39
C GLN A 323 1.44 -13.00 5.98
N ALA A 324 1.50 -14.24 5.49
CA ALA A 324 2.50 -15.22 5.92
C ALA A 324 3.94 -14.75 5.63
N VAL A 325 4.17 -14.20 4.42
CA VAL A 325 5.49 -13.67 4.05
C VAL A 325 5.83 -12.43 4.87
N LEU A 326 4.90 -11.50 5.12
CA LEU A 326 5.11 -10.35 6.00
C LEU A 326 5.48 -10.78 7.42
N GLU A 327 4.80 -11.78 7.96
CA GLU A 327 5.10 -12.31 9.31
C GLU A 327 6.50 -12.93 9.37
N SER A 328 6.99 -13.56 8.30
CA SER A 328 8.35 -14.12 8.24
C SER A 328 9.46 -13.08 8.37
N PHE A 329 9.16 -11.80 8.10
CA PHE A 329 10.09 -10.68 8.28
C PHE A 329 10.04 -10.03 9.66
N ARG A 330 9.11 -10.42 10.51
CA ARG A 330 8.85 -9.75 11.81
C ARG A 330 10.10 -9.59 12.66
N HIS A 331 10.95 -10.60 12.69
CA HIS A 331 12.20 -10.58 13.47
C HIS A 331 13.31 -9.72 12.86
N ASP A 332 13.18 -9.37 11.57
CA ASP A 332 14.12 -8.49 10.89
C ASP A 332 13.79 -7.01 11.09
N LEU A 333 12.59 -6.70 11.64
CA LEU A 333 12.11 -5.33 11.73
C LEU A 333 12.66 -4.62 12.97
N GLY A 334 13.14 -3.41 12.74
CA GLY A 334 13.59 -2.49 13.76
C GLY A 334 14.16 -1.24 13.12
N ILE A 335 14.13 -0.12 13.84
CA ILE A 335 14.69 1.12 13.34
C ILE A 335 16.07 1.38 13.93
N ASN A 336 17.06 1.63 13.08
CA ASN A 336 18.39 2.09 13.44
C ASN A 336 18.53 3.61 13.23
N HIS A 337 19.74 4.18 13.37
CA HIS A 337 19.96 5.62 13.16
C HIS A 337 19.64 6.06 11.72
N GLN A 338 19.94 5.24 10.70
CA GLN A 338 19.64 5.52 9.29
C GLN A 338 18.11 5.59 9.07
N GLY A 339 17.36 4.67 9.67
CA GLY A 339 15.89 4.68 9.62
C GLY A 339 15.29 5.87 10.36
N ARG A 340 15.86 6.27 11.52
CA ARG A 340 15.40 7.48 12.25
C ARG A 340 15.61 8.74 11.44
N GLU A 341 16.74 8.84 10.73
CA GLU A 341 17.02 9.95 9.82
C GLU A 341 16.00 10.02 8.67
N ALA A 342 15.75 8.87 8.00
CA ALA A 342 14.74 8.78 6.94
C ALA A 342 13.33 9.13 7.46
N LEU A 343 12.96 8.66 8.64
CA LEU A 343 11.67 8.98 9.26
C LEU A 343 11.55 10.46 9.62
N ALA A 344 12.63 11.10 10.12
CA ALA A 344 12.67 12.53 10.39
C ALA A 344 12.45 13.33 9.10
N PHE A 345 13.03 12.86 8.01
CA PHE A 345 12.88 13.44 6.69
C PHE A 345 11.43 13.31 6.16
N LEU A 346 10.82 12.13 6.24
CA LEU A 346 9.41 11.92 5.88
C LEU A 346 8.48 12.86 6.68
N ARG A 347 8.81 13.20 7.90
CA ARG A 347 8.01 14.10 8.73
C ARG A 347 8.13 15.58 8.35
N ARG A 348 9.23 15.97 7.70
CA ARG A 348 9.53 17.36 7.33
C ARG A 348 10.09 17.48 5.91
N PRO A 349 9.33 17.01 4.90
CA PRO A 349 9.80 17.09 3.53
C PRO A 349 9.88 18.56 3.06
N PRO A 350 10.78 18.88 2.12
CA PRO A 350 10.92 20.22 1.54
C PRO A 350 9.82 20.50 0.51
N ILE A 351 8.57 20.55 0.97
CA ILE A 351 7.39 20.80 0.14
C ILE A 351 6.82 22.20 0.41
N PRO A 352 6.08 22.79 -0.56
CA PRO A 352 5.42 24.08 -0.40
C PRO A 352 4.51 24.12 0.83
N LEU A 353 4.44 25.26 1.51
CA LEU A 353 3.62 25.45 2.72
C LEU A 353 2.16 25.04 2.51
N ALA A 354 1.58 25.37 1.35
CA ALA A 354 0.20 25.03 0.99
C ALA A 354 -0.06 23.50 0.96
N ALA A 355 0.97 22.68 0.67
CA ALA A 355 0.85 21.23 0.63
C ALA A 355 1.07 20.56 2.00
N ARG A 356 1.69 21.27 2.96
CA ARG A 356 2.13 20.66 4.23
C ARG A 356 0.99 20.11 5.07
N ALA A 357 -0.15 20.78 5.13
CA ALA A 357 -1.29 20.34 5.92
C ALA A 357 -1.86 19.03 5.38
N GLY A 358 -2.12 18.95 4.07
CA GLY A 358 -2.57 17.73 3.41
C GLY A 358 -1.56 16.59 3.55
N TYR A 359 -0.27 16.86 3.29
CA TYR A 359 0.78 15.86 3.46
C TYR A 359 0.86 15.32 4.90
N ARG A 360 0.81 16.20 5.91
CA ARG A 360 0.82 15.77 7.32
C ARG A 360 -0.39 14.91 7.67
N SER A 361 -1.57 15.27 7.17
CA SER A 361 -2.78 14.47 7.34
C SER A 361 -2.58 13.06 6.77
N LEU A 362 -2.08 12.95 5.53
CA LEU A 362 -1.84 11.66 4.88
C LEU A 362 -0.75 10.85 5.59
N LEU A 363 0.37 11.49 5.97
CA LEU A 363 1.45 10.80 6.69
C LEU A 363 1.00 10.31 8.07
N THR A 364 0.23 11.12 8.81
CA THR A 364 -0.28 10.73 10.13
C THR A 364 -1.30 9.60 10.00
N GLY A 365 -2.16 9.64 8.97
CA GLY A 365 -3.06 8.54 8.63
C GLY A 365 -2.32 7.26 8.26
N ALA A 366 -1.25 7.38 7.46
CA ALA A 366 -0.38 6.25 7.12
C ALA A 366 0.28 5.64 8.36
N LEU A 367 0.80 6.47 9.29
CA LEU A 367 1.33 6.00 10.58
C LEU A 367 0.26 5.32 11.44
N GLY A 368 -0.93 5.93 11.53
CA GLY A 368 -2.06 5.39 12.29
C GLY A 368 -2.63 4.09 11.73
N SER A 369 -2.41 3.83 10.44
CA SER A 369 -2.83 2.58 9.77
C SER A 369 -1.84 1.42 9.92
N LEU A 370 -0.66 1.66 10.51
CA LEU A 370 0.31 0.59 10.74
C LEU A 370 -0.14 -0.31 11.88
N GLU A 371 0.09 -1.59 11.73
CA GLU A 371 -0.12 -2.60 12.76
C GLU A 371 0.80 -2.34 13.98
N PRO A 372 0.38 -2.70 15.19
CA PRO A 372 1.15 -2.42 16.40
C PRO A 372 2.61 -2.88 16.36
N PRO A 373 2.97 -4.05 15.78
CA PRO A 373 4.37 -4.46 15.65
C PRO A 373 5.21 -3.51 14.79
N LEU A 374 4.65 -3.01 13.68
CA LEU A 374 5.32 -2.03 12.82
C LEU A 374 5.46 -0.67 13.50
N GLN A 375 4.44 -0.20 14.22
CA GLN A 375 4.53 1.02 15.02
C GLN A 375 5.63 0.89 16.09
N GLN A 376 5.75 -0.28 16.70
CA GLN A 376 6.80 -0.58 17.68
C GLN A 376 8.18 -0.59 17.01
N ALA A 377 8.34 -1.28 15.89
CA ALA A 377 9.59 -1.33 15.12
C ALA A 377 10.07 0.08 14.70
N LEU A 378 9.14 0.99 14.41
CA LEU A 378 9.43 2.40 14.10
C LEU A 378 9.57 3.29 15.34
N GLU A 379 9.49 2.76 16.55
CA GLU A 379 9.47 3.55 17.81
C GLU A 379 8.36 4.64 17.82
N ARG A 380 7.21 4.35 17.20
CA ARG A 380 6.10 5.30 16.98
C ARG A 380 4.76 4.70 17.38
N ARG A 381 4.65 4.27 18.64
CA ARG A 381 3.38 3.79 19.17
C ARG A 381 2.36 4.93 19.29
N MET A 382 1.19 4.70 18.75
CA MET A 382 0.05 5.62 18.84
C MET A 382 -1.07 4.96 19.63
N PRO A 383 -1.72 5.66 20.57
CA PRO A 383 -2.95 5.17 21.18
C PRO A 383 -4.00 4.84 20.11
N SER A 384 -4.79 3.81 20.30
CA SER A 384 -5.75 3.32 19.29
C SER A 384 -6.75 4.38 18.85
N TRP A 385 -7.17 5.28 19.76
CA TRP A 385 -8.07 6.39 19.41
C TRP A 385 -7.38 7.45 18.55
N VAL A 386 -6.08 7.73 18.78
CA VAL A 386 -5.28 8.64 17.95
C VAL A 386 -5.10 8.04 16.55
N SER A 387 -4.76 6.75 16.46
CA SER A 387 -4.64 6.04 15.19
C SER A 387 -5.94 6.12 14.39
N ARG A 388 -7.09 5.84 15.02
CA ARG A 388 -8.40 5.94 14.37
C ARG A 388 -8.71 7.36 13.89
N ALA A 389 -8.48 8.37 14.73
CA ALA A 389 -8.69 9.77 14.36
C ALA A 389 -7.80 10.18 13.17
N ALA A 390 -6.54 9.77 13.16
CA ALA A 390 -5.59 10.03 12.07
C ALA A 390 -6.03 9.38 10.75
N VAL A 391 -6.51 8.13 10.79
CA VAL A 391 -7.03 7.42 9.62
C VAL A 391 -8.27 8.11 9.06
N LEU A 392 -9.21 8.54 9.93
CA LEU A 392 -10.42 9.27 9.52
C LEU A 392 -10.05 10.63 8.88
N GLN A 393 -9.13 11.37 9.48
CA GLN A 393 -8.66 12.66 8.94
C GLN A 393 -8.02 12.50 7.57
N ALA A 394 -7.18 11.47 7.37
CA ALA A 394 -6.60 11.16 6.07
C ALA A 394 -7.68 10.82 5.04
N GLY A 395 -8.72 10.09 5.44
CA GLY A 395 -9.88 9.78 4.59
C GLY A 395 -10.61 11.04 4.11
N THR A 396 -10.82 12.01 4.99
CA THR A 396 -11.41 13.31 4.63
C THR A 396 -10.54 14.06 3.62
N THR A 397 -9.22 14.07 3.84
CA THR A 397 -8.27 14.71 2.92
C THR A 397 -8.31 14.04 1.53
N LEU A 398 -8.31 12.70 1.47
CA LEU A 398 -8.37 11.94 0.22
C LEU A 398 -9.71 12.10 -0.50
N SER A 399 -10.82 12.15 0.23
CA SER A 399 -12.15 12.41 -0.34
C SER A 399 -12.21 13.81 -0.96
N THR A 400 -11.64 14.81 -0.31
CA THR A 400 -11.51 16.17 -0.86
C THR A 400 -10.63 16.18 -2.11
N MET A 401 -9.49 15.47 -2.09
CA MET A 401 -8.62 15.35 -3.25
C MET A 401 -9.34 14.68 -4.43
N ARG A 402 -10.08 13.61 -4.17
CA ARG A 402 -10.87 12.89 -5.19
C ARG A 402 -11.89 13.81 -5.85
N ALA A 403 -12.65 14.57 -5.06
CA ALA A 403 -13.62 15.52 -5.57
C ALA A 403 -12.99 16.66 -6.41
N LEU A 404 -11.78 17.10 -6.05
CA LEU A 404 -11.13 18.23 -6.71
C LEU A 404 -10.27 17.83 -7.91
N VAL A 405 -9.60 16.67 -7.88
CA VAL A 405 -8.61 16.28 -8.91
C VAL A 405 -9.21 15.33 -9.95
N GLY A 406 -10.19 14.51 -9.54
CA GLY A 406 -10.77 13.48 -10.40
C GLY A 406 -9.79 12.34 -10.68
N THR A 407 -9.89 11.74 -11.86
CA THR A 407 -9.07 10.60 -12.29
C THR A 407 -7.59 10.96 -12.43
N SER A 408 -6.72 10.02 -12.07
CA SER A 408 -5.26 10.15 -12.24
C SER A 408 -4.90 10.46 -13.71
N PRO A 409 -4.00 11.44 -13.98
CA PRO A 409 -3.53 11.69 -15.33
C PRO A 409 -2.88 10.47 -15.99
N SER A 410 -2.13 9.67 -15.22
CA SER A 410 -1.48 8.45 -15.71
C SER A 410 -2.49 7.38 -16.08
N LEU A 411 -3.56 7.21 -15.27
CA LEU A 411 -4.64 6.28 -15.60
C LEU A 411 -5.33 6.68 -16.90
N ARG A 412 -5.69 7.96 -17.07
CA ARG A 412 -6.32 8.45 -18.32
C ARG A 412 -5.43 8.26 -19.54
N ALA A 413 -4.14 8.56 -19.42
CA ALA A 413 -3.18 8.35 -20.51
C ALA A 413 -3.10 6.87 -20.90
N ALA A 414 -3.08 5.98 -19.93
CA ALA A 414 -3.07 4.54 -20.16
C ALA A 414 -4.38 4.02 -20.82
N GLU A 415 -5.54 4.53 -20.37
CA GLU A 415 -6.85 4.21 -20.98
C GLU A 415 -6.89 4.66 -22.44
N GLN A 416 -6.44 5.87 -22.74
CA GLN A 416 -6.35 6.39 -24.10
C GLN A 416 -5.45 5.53 -24.98
N ARG A 417 -4.23 5.19 -24.52
CA ARG A 417 -3.31 4.31 -25.25
C ARG A 417 -3.95 2.95 -25.55
N ALA A 418 -4.57 2.32 -24.56
CA ALA A 418 -5.14 0.98 -24.69
C ALA A 418 -6.37 0.92 -25.62
N THR A 419 -7.07 2.05 -25.84
CA THR A 419 -8.26 2.12 -26.72
C THR A 419 -7.94 2.43 -28.18
N VAL A 420 -6.71 2.81 -28.51
CA VAL A 420 -6.30 3.04 -29.90
C VAL A 420 -6.24 1.69 -30.61
N HIS A 421 -7.17 1.45 -31.52
CA HIS A 421 -7.10 0.28 -32.40
C HIS A 421 -6.05 0.53 -33.50
N ARG A 422 -5.15 -0.42 -33.69
CA ARG A 422 -4.22 -0.44 -34.83
C ARG A 422 -4.94 -0.65 -36.15
#